data_a43f0ede984436a92a82366b40e31e74
#
_entry.id   a43f0ede984436a92a82366b40e31e74
#
_cell.length_a   1.000
_cell.length_b   1.000
_cell.length_c   1.000
_cell.angle_alpha   90.00
_cell.angle_beta   90.00
_cell.angle_gamma   90.00
#
_symmetry.space_group_name_H-M   'P 1'
#
loop_
_entity.id
_entity.type
_entity.pdbx_description
1 polymer ?
#
loop_
_entity_poly.entity_id
_entity_poly.type
_entity_poly.pdbx_seq_one_letter_code
_entity_poly.pdbx_strand_id
1 'polypeptide(L)'
;MYKHLEFEQKSFEELKQDVLTARKIYGKTKTIFLGDSDNLLHKDLPKIVVFIRKTFPEAKRITTYARAKTILRNKMDFLEATRKAGLDRLHLGLESGDPIVLERLCKGTTPEQMIKGGKKAKKAGFEVSFYLLNGAGGKDRWKEHAAESARVLNAANPNFIRLRTLTILHRTPLDDKLKSGEFALSPPLERLREVELFLEKLDLKDCYLASDHLTNYLWAGQNIIYRGITGSLPEDKHEMLDSVRRAIAAIQTSPFPIKDSNQLYREGVLSGL
;
A
#
# COMPACT_ATOMS: atom_id res chain seq x y z
N MET A 1 -13.54 9.10 -0.29
CA MET A 1 -14.31 8.19 -1.13
C MET A 1 -15.57 7.66 -0.39
N TYR A 2 -15.51 7.27 0.88
CA TYR A 2 -16.62 6.65 1.62
C TYR A 2 -17.37 7.58 2.61
N LYS A 3 -17.23 8.90 2.50
CA LYS A 3 -17.81 9.88 3.46
C LYS A 3 -19.35 9.89 3.55
N HIS A 4 -20.02 9.29 2.57
CA HIS A 4 -21.49 9.24 2.49
C HIS A 4 -22.08 7.87 2.77
N LEU A 5 -21.23 6.89 3.10
CA LEU A 5 -21.68 5.54 3.45
C LEU A 5 -21.69 5.42 4.96
N GLU A 6 -22.80 5.00 5.52
CA GLU A 6 -22.87 4.57 6.92
C GLU A 6 -22.05 3.28 7.09
N PHE A 7 -21.44 3.15 8.28
CA PHE A 7 -20.73 1.93 8.60
C PHE A 7 -21.75 0.81 8.83
N GLU A 8 -21.69 -0.20 7.97
CA GLU A 8 -22.49 -1.41 8.09
C GLU A 8 -21.58 -2.62 8.26
N GLN A 9 -21.97 -3.53 9.14
CA GLN A 9 -21.26 -4.79 9.34
C GLN A 9 -22.21 -5.94 9.03
N LYS A 10 -21.94 -6.68 7.96
CA LYS A 10 -22.71 -7.87 7.59
C LYS A 10 -22.62 -8.93 8.69
N SER A 11 -23.73 -9.64 8.92
CA SER A 11 -23.74 -10.81 9.78
C SER A 11 -22.94 -11.98 9.20
N PHE A 12 -22.62 -12.95 10.03
CA PHE A 12 -21.92 -14.16 9.56
C PHE A 12 -22.73 -14.91 8.50
N GLU A 13 -24.05 -14.94 8.61
CA GLU A 13 -24.93 -15.64 7.66
C GLU A 13 -24.97 -14.92 6.29
N GLU A 14 -25.02 -13.59 6.26
CA GLU A 14 -24.91 -12.81 5.02
C GLU A 14 -23.56 -13.03 4.35
N LEU A 15 -22.47 -13.01 5.12
CA LEU A 15 -21.13 -13.28 4.58
C LEU A 15 -20.98 -14.70 4.04
N LYS A 16 -21.65 -15.70 4.64
CA LYS A 16 -21.72 -17.06 4.09
C LYS A 16 -22.38 -17.07 2.71
N GLN A 17 -23.47 -16.35 2.52
CA GLN A 17 -24.15 -16.25 1.21
C GLN A 17 -23.25 -15.57 0.17
N ASP A 18 -22.53 -14.49 0.55
CA ASP A 18 -21.57 -13.84 -0.32
C ASP A 18 -20.44 -14.80 -0.76
N VAL A 19 -19.91 -15.58 0.17
CA VAL A 19 -18.85 -16.58 -0.10
C VAL A 19 -19.35 -17.69 -1.04
N LEU A 20 -20.58 -18.18 -0.83
CA LEU A 20 -21.19 -19.19 -1.71
C LEU A 20 -21.48 -18.64 -3.10
N THR A 21 -21.92 -17.39 -3.17
CA THR A 21 -22.12 -16.68 -4.45
C THR A 21 -20.80 -16.49 -5.19
N ALA A 22 -19.77 -16.05 -4.48
CA ALA A 22 -18.42 -15.94 -5.05
C ALA A 22 -17.90 -17.29 -5.58
N ARG A 23 -18.16 -18.40 -4.86
CA ARG A 23 -17.82 -19.74 -5.33
C ARG A 23 -18.51 -20.12 -6.64
N LYS A 24 -19.81 -19.76 -6.79
CA LYS A 24 -20.57 -20.00 -8.03
C LYS A 24 -20.02 -19.17 -9.20
N ILE A 25 -19.67 -17.91 -8.95
CA ILE A 25 -19.20 -16.97 -9.99
C ILE A 25 -17.78 -17.28 -10.43
N TYR A 26 -16.84 -17.43 -9.48
CA TYR A 26 -15.40 -17.52 -9.77
C TYR A 26 -14.89 -18.97 -9.88
N GLY A 27 -15.68 -19.97 -9.49
CA GLY A 27 -15.25 -21.35 -9.50
C GLY A 27 -14.04 -21.60 -8.61
N LYS A 28 -13.03 -22.31 -9.13
CA LYS A 28 -11.76 -22.55 -8.42
C LYS A 28 -10.87 -21.32 -8.46
N THR A 29 -10.33 -20.92 -7.30
CA THR A 29 -9.41 -19.79 -7.22
C THR A 29 -8.22 -20.07 -6.29
N LYS A 30 -7.03 -19.57 -6.67
CA LYS A 30 -5.79 -19.77 -5.90
C LYS A 30 -5.56 -18.71 -4.83
N THR A 31 -6.13 -17.53 -5.00
CA THR A 31 -5.94 -16.40 -4.07
C THR A 31 -7.25 -15.71 -3.80
N ILE A 32 -7.48 -15.36 -2.55
CA ILE A 32 -8.68 -14.65 -2.11
C ILE A 32 -8.25 -13.37 -1.41
N PHE A 33 -8.85 -12.26 -1.81
CA PHE A 33 -8.70 -10.99 -1.14
C PHE A 33 -10.05 -10.61 -0.51
N LEU A 34 -10.05 -10.48 0.82
CA LEU A 34 -11.21 -9.96 1.53
C LEU A 34 -11.17 -8.43 1.43
N GLY A 35 -12.05 -7.90 0.62
CA GLY A 35 -12.24 -6.47 0.42
C GLY A 35 -12.72 -5.79 1.71
N ASP A 36 -12.95 -4.47 1.58
CA ASP A 36 -13.24 -3.57 2.68
C ASP A 36 -12.00 -3.08 3.46
N SER A 37 -12.20 -2.04 4.26
CA SER A 37 -11.09 -1.25 4.79
C SER A 37 -10.39 -1.86 6.00
N ASP A 38 -11.08 -2.67 6.83
CA ASP A 38 -10.53 -3.21 8.08
C ASP A 38 -11.31 -4.40 8.63
N ASN A 39 -11.12 -5.56 8.04
CA ASN A 39 -11.85 -6.77 8.41
C ASN A 39 -11.55 -7.29 9.82
N LEU A 40 -10.44 -6.86 10.45
CA LEU A 40 -10.13 -7.20 11.84
C LEU A 40 -11.09 -6.57 12.87
N LEU A 41 -12.01 -5.71 12.44
CA LEU A 41 -13.11 -5.22 13.26
C LEU A 41 -14.20 -6.27 13.48
N HIS A 42 -14.32 -7.26 12.58
CA HIS A 42 -15.36 -8.26 12.65
C HIS A 42 -15.02 -9.34 13.69
N LYS A 43 -15.83 -9.43 14.77
CA LYS A 43 -15.61 -10.38 15.87
C LYS A 43 -15.60 -11.86 15.46
N ASP A 44 -16.36 -12.22 14.43
CA ASP A 44 -16.46 -13.58 13.90
C ASP A 44 -15.48 -13.85 12.74
N LEU A 45 -14.49 -12.96 12.49
CA LEU A 45 -13.54 -13.13 11.40
C LEU A 45 -12.86 -14.52 11.37
N PRO A 46 -12.46 -15.12 12.50
CA PRO A 46 -11.91 -16.47 12.47
C PRO A 46 -12.90 -17.51 11.90
N LYS A 47 -14.18 -17.44 12.28
CA LYS A 47 -15.23 -18.33 11.74
C LYS A 47 -15.46 -18.12 10.24
N ILE A 48 -15.46 -16.86 9.80
CA ILE A 48 -15.60 -16.48 8.39
C ILE A 48 -14.46 -17.08 7.57
N VAL A 49 -13.22 -16.92 8.04
CA VAL A 49 -12.02 -17.45 7.35
C VAL A 49 -12.06 -18.97 7.28
N VAL A 50 -12.47 -19.68 8.35
CA VAL A 50 -12.68 -21.13 8.32
C VAL A 50 -13.72 -21.52 7.25
N PHE A 51 -14.82 -20.79 7.16
CA PHE A 51 -15.86 -21.05 6.15
C PHE A 51 -15.34 -20.84 4.73
N ILE A 52 -14.57 -19.74 4.51
CA ILE A 52 -13.92 -19.48 3.23
C ILE A 52 -12.97 -20.62 2.86
N ARG A 53 -12.13 -21.08 3.78
CA ARG A 53 -11.19 -22.19 3.55
C ARG A 53 -11.91 -23.51 3.21
N LYS A 54 -13.06 -23.77 3.84
CA LYS A 54 -13.90 -24.96 3.51
C LYS A 54 -14.52 -24.81 2.12
N THR A 55 -14.95 -23.62 1.74
CA THR A 55 -15.59 -23.36 0.44
C THR A 55 -14.58 -23.31 -0.71
N PHE A 56 -13.35 -22.87 -0.46
CA PHE A 56 -12.27 -22.76 -1.43
C PHE A 56 -11.03 -23.54 -0.92
N PRO A 57 -11.07 -24.88 -0.85
CA PRO A 57 -9.95 -25.66 -0.30
C PRO A 57 -8.67 -25.55 -1.14
N GLU A 58 -8.80 -25.20 -2.43
CA GLU A 58 -7.69 -24.96 -3.35
C GLU A 58 -7.02 -23.59 -3.17
N ALA A 59 -7.61 -22.67 -2.40
CA ALA A 59 -7.02 -21.36 -2.17
C ALA A 59 -5.71 -21.46 -1.38
N LYS A 60 -4.62 -21.03 -2.00
CA LYS A 60 -3.29 -21.04 -1.38
C LYS A 60 -3.09 -19.88 -0.40
N ARG A 61 -3.78 -18.75 -0.65
CA ARG A 61 -3.59 -17.53 0.15
C ARG A 61 -4.90 -16.76 0.30
N ILE A 62 -5.19 -16.33 1.54
CA ILE A 62 -6.25 -15.40 1.88
C ILE A 62 -5.61 -14.16 2.49
N THR A 63 -5.94 -12.98 1.98
CA THR A 63 -5.37 -11.71 2.43
C THR A 63 -6.46 -10.68 2.68
N THR A 64 -6.16 -9.66 3.49
CA THR A 64 -7.12 -8.58 3.78
C THR A 64 -6.41 -7.28 4.11
N TYR A 65 -7.14 -6.16 4.00
CA TYR A 65 -6.73 -4.91 4.62
C TYR A 65 -6.89 -4.95 6.14
N ALA A 66 -6.01 -4.23 6.83
CA ALA A 66 -6.07 -4.04 8.27
C ALA A 66 -5.50 -2.68 8.67
N ARG A 67 -6.02 -2.10 9.75
CA ARG A 67 -5.47 -0.87 10.34
C ARG A 67 -4.59 -1.21 11.54
N ALA A 68 -3.45 -0.53 11.66
CA ALA A 68 -2.54 -0.73 12.80
C ALA A 68 -3.26 -0.53 14.15
N LYS A 69 -4.14 0.46 14.24
CA LYS A 69 -4.95 0.70 15.45
C LYS A 69 -5.83 -0.50 15.83
N THR A 70 -6.45 -1.14 14.86
CA THR A 70 -7.30 -2.31 15.10
C THR A 70 -6.47 -3.51 15.51
N ILE A 71 -5.32 -3.74 14.88
CA ILE A 71 -4.37 -4.78 15.32
C ILE A 71 -3.95 -4.55 16.77
N LEU A 72 -3.65 -3.30 17.15
CA LEU A 72 -3.24 -2.98 18.52
C LEU A 72 -4.35 -3.21 19.55
N ARG A 73 -5.61 -2.91 19.19
CA ARG A 73 -6.79 -3.11 20.06
C ARG A 73 -7.15 -4.59 20.26
N ASN A 74 -7.03 -5.41 19.23
CA ASN A 74 -7.37 -6.82 19.30
C ASN A 74 -6.46 -7.57 20.28
N LYS A 75 -7.01 -8.52 21.03
CA LYS A 75 -6.21 -9.44 21.85
C LYS A 75 -5.37 -10.35 20.98
N MET A 76 -4.25 -10.81 21.51
CA MET A 76 -3.35 -11.70 20.76
C MET A 76 -4.07 -13.01 20.37
N ASP A 77 -4.83 -13.60 21.27
CA ASP A 77 -5.58 -14.83 21.01
C ASP A 77 -6.53 -14.72 19.82
N PHE A 78 -7.18 -13.56 19.62
CA PHE A 78 -8.03 -13.29 18.46
C PHE A 78 -7.21 -13.25 17.16
N LEU A 79 -6.06 -12.60 17.17
CA LEU A 79 -5.18 -12.51 16.01
C LEU A 79 -4.61 -13.90 15.65
N GLU A 80 -4.15 -14.65 16.63
CA GLU A 80 -3.64 -16.01 16.46
C GLU A 80 -4.73 -16.98 15.97
N ALA A 81 -5.94 -16.89 16.55
CA ALA A 81 -7.10 -17.65 16.07
C ALA A 81 -7.45 -17.33 14.63
N THR A 82 -7.40 -16.06 14.25
CA THR A 82 -7.65 -15.61 12.86
C THR A 82 -6.56 -16.13 11.92
N ARG A 83 -5.30 -16.10 12.34
CA ARG A 83 -4.20 -16.67 11.57
C ARG A 83 -4.33 -18.19 11.43
N LYS A 84 -4.62 -18.89 12.51
CA LYS A 84 -4.86 -20.34 12.52
C LYS A 84 -6.05 -20.75 11.67
N ALA A 85 -7.09 -19.91 11.59
CA ALA A 85 -8.23 -20.11 10.69
C ALA A 85 -7.84 -20.08 9.20
N GLY A 86 -6.66 -19.52 8.86
CA GLY A 86 -6.11 -19.52 7.52
C GLY A 86 -6.08 -18.15 6.83
N LEU A 87 -6.22 -17.05 7.56
CA LEU A 87 -5.90 -15.73 7.02
C LEU A 87 -4.37 -15.56 7.00
N ASP A 88 -3.79 -15.35 5.83
CA ASP A 88 -2.33 -15.42 5.66
C ASP A 88 -1.65 -14.07 5.80
N ARG A 89 -2.17 -13.02 5.13
CA ARG A 89 -1.50 -11.73 5.03
C ARG A 89 -2.41 -10.57 5.36
N LEU A 90 -1.85 -9.62 6.11
CA LEU A 90 -2.47 -8.33 6.40
C LEU A 90 -1.78 -7.23 5.58
N HIS A 91 -2.59 -6.42 4.92
CA HIS A 91 -2.15 -5.24 4.17
C HIS A 91 -2.44 -3.99 4.99
N LEU A 92 -1.40 -3.27 5.39
CA LEU A 92 -1.47 -2.06 6.19
C LEU A 92 -1.09 -0.84 5.34
N GLY A 93 -1.96 0.16 5.32
CA GLY A 93 -1.64 1.44 4.70
C GLY A 93 -0.76 2.27 5.64
N LEU A 94 0.55 2.27 5.43
CA LEU A 94 1.49 3.20 6.08
C LEU A 94 1.32 4.60 5.50
N GLU A 95 1.30 4.70 4.19
CA GLU A 95 1.27 5.87 3.32
C GLU A 95 2.52 6.76 3.48
N SER A 96 2.95 7.04 4.70
CA SER A 96 4.16 7.79 5.06
C SER A 96 4.69 7.36 6.42
N GLY A 97 5.99 7.45 6.61
CA GLY A 97 6.62 7.38 7.94
C GLY A 97 6.76 8.75 8.62
N ASP A 98 6.57 9.84 7.86
CA ASP A 98 6.65 11.20 8.38
C ASP A 98 5.34 11.58 9.10
N PRO A 99 5.38 11.95 10.40
CA PRO A 99 4.18 12.29 11.16
C PRO A 99 3.43 13.50 10.57
N ILE A 100 4.14 14.49 10.02
CA ILE A 100 3.54 15.69 9.40
C ILE A 100 2.77 15.30 8.13
N VAL A 101 3.33 14.41 7.31
CA VAL A 101 2.66 13.90 6.12
C VAL A 101 1.43 13.05 6.52
N LEU A 102 1.53 12.20 7.54
CA LEU A 102 0.40 11.43 8.06
C LEU A 102 -0.75 12.31 8.56
N GLU A 103 -0.43 13.43 9.23
CA GLU A 103 -1.40 14.44 9.66
C GLU A 103 -2.05 15.12 8.46
N ARG A 104 -1.24 15.58 7.48
CA ARG A 104 -1.70 16.20 6.22
C ARG A 104 -2.66 15.29 5.44
N LEU A 105 -2.40 13.98 5.45
CA LEU A 105 -3.27 12.96 4.84
C LEU A 105 -4.47 12.56 5.71
N CYS A 106 -4.63 13.13 6.90
CA CYS A 106 -5.66 12.76 7.88
C CYS A 106 -5.68 11.25 8.17
N LYS A 107 -4.50 10.59 8.21
CA LYS A 107 -4.39 9.14 8.36
C LYS A 107 -4.83 8.66 9.74
N GLY A 108 -4.75 9.53 10.75
CA GLY A 108 -5.19 9.25 12.11
C GLY A 108 -4.40 8.13 12.80
N THR A 109 -3.14 7.94 12.42
CA THR A 109 -2.19 6.99 13.04
C THR A 109 -0.82 7.63 13.15
N THR A 110 0.06 7.10 14.00
CA THR A 110 1.44 7.57 14.13
C THR A 110 2.43 6.52 13.61
N PRO A 111 3.66 6.94 13.27
CA PRO A 111 4.73 6.01 12.88
C PRO A 111 4.93 4.88 13.90
N GLU A 112 4.91 5.21 15.19
CA GLU A 112 5.11 4.26 16.29
C GLU A 112 3.96 3.25 16.38
N GLN A 113 2.72 3.68 16.12
CA GLN A 113 1.57 2.78 16.05
C GLN A 113 1.72 1.82 14.87
N MET A 114 2.22 2.28 13.72
CA MET A 114 2.47 1.43 12.55
C MET A 114 3.56 0.38 12.84
N ILE A 115 4.66 0.78 13.48
CA ILE A 115 5.73 -0.15 13.90
C ILE A 115 5.18 -1.20 14.86
N LYS A 116 4.50 -0.76 15.94
CA LYS A 116 3.94 -1.67 16.95
C LYS A 116 2.87 -2.60 16.35
N GLY A 117 1.99 -2.08 15.48
CA GLY A 117 0.96 -2.86 14.81
C GLY A 117 1.54 -3.92 13.89
N GLY A 118 2.54 -3.55 13.06
CA GLY A 118 3.25 -4.49 12.20
C GLY A 118 3.95 -5.60 12.97
N LYS A 119 4.71 -5.24 14.03
CA LYS A 119 5.36 -6.24 14.91
C LYS A 119 4.35 -7.16 15.59
N LYS A 120 3.23 -6.64 16.07
CA LYS A 120 2.17 -7.44 16.71
C LYS A 120 1.53 -8.42 15.72
N ALA A 121 1.26 -7.98 14.49
CA ALA A 121 0.74 -8.84 13.43
C ALA A 121 1.72 -9.97 13.08
N LYS A 122 3.02 -9.67 12.93
CA LYS A 122 4.06 -10.69 12.71
C LYS A 122 4.15 -11.67 13.87
N LYS A 123 4.09 -11.18 15.12
CA LYS A 123 4.10 -12.05 16.31
C LYS A 123 2.92 -13.01 16.33
N ALA A 124 1.74 -12.61 15.83
CA ALA A 124 0.58 -13.49 15.65
C ALA A 124 0.70 -14.45 14.45
N GLY A 125 1.82 -14.42 13.71
CA GLY A 125 2.13 -15.32 12.60
C GLY A 125 1.64 -14.86 11.22
N PHE A 126 1.14 -13.62 11.08
CA PHE A 126 0.76 -13.09 9.76
C PHE A 126 1.97 -12.67 8.95
N GLU A 127 1.88 -12.86 7.64
CA GLU A 127 2.65 -12.03 6.72
C GLU A 127 2.13 -10.59 6.77
N VAL A 128 3.05 -9.62 6.78
CA VAL A 128 2.69 -8.19 6.83
C VAL A 128 3.18 -7.50 5.57
N SER A 129 2.27 -6.77 4.93
CA SER A 129 2.54 -5.94 3.76
C SER A 129 2.20 -4.49 4.07
N PHE A 130 3.15 -3.57 3.88
CA PHE A 130 2.90 -2.15 4.01
C PHE A 130 2.73 -1.48 2.65
N TYR A 131 1.72 -0.61 2.53
CA TYR A 131 1.59 0.31 1.40
C TYR A 131 2.24 1.65 1.75
N LEU A 132 3.03 2.17 0.82
CA LEU A 132 3.68 3.48 0.89
C LEU A 132 3.29 4.29 -0.34
N LEU A 133 3.05 5.60 -0.15
CA LEU A 133 2.68 6.53 -1.23
C LEU A 133 3.84 7.45 -1.59
N ASN A 134 4.60 7.09 -2.63
CA ASN A 134 5.61 7.96 -3.23
C ASN A 134 5.01 9.30 -3.67
N GLY A 135 5.63 10.40 -3.33
CA GLY A 135 5.15 11.76 -3.57
C GLY A 135 4.17 12.30 -2.52
N ALA A 136 3.83 11.52 -1.48
CA ALA A 136 2.94 11.99 -0.41
C ALA A 136 3.56 13.12 0.43
N GLY A 137 4.89 13.20 0.49
CA GLY A 137 5.63 14.30 1.11
C GLY A 137 5.45 15.64 0.42
N GLY A 138 5.02 15.64 -0.85
CA GLY A 138 4.99 16.84 -1.66
C GLY A 138 6.38 17.40 -1.92
N LYS A 139 6.43 18.58 -2.54
CA LYS A 139 7.69 19.24 -2.90
C LYS A 139 8.51 19.67 -1.67
N ASP A 140 7.86 19.93 -0.57
CA ASP A 140 8.46 20.49 0.65
C ASP A 140 9.05 19.43 1.59
N ARG A 141 8.57 18.17 1.56
CA ARG A 141 8.92 17.13 2.54
C ARG A 141 9.28 15.76 1.95
N TRP A 142 9.63 15.68 0.67
CA TRP A 142 9.94 14.40 0.05
C TRP A 142 11.13 13.67 0.68
N LYS A 143 12.14 14.44 1.19
CA LYS A 143 13.32 13.85 1.84
C LYS A 143 12.98 13.24 3.20
N GLU A 144 12.24 13.97 4.02
CA GLU A 144 11.77 13.51 5.33
C GLU A 144 10.81 12.35 5.17
N HIS A 145 9.89 12.43 4.19
CA HIS A 145 8.98 11.35 3.85
C HIS A 145 9.75 10.07 3.49
N ALA A 146 10.75 10.14 2.63
CA ALA A 146 11.58 9.00 2.26
C ALA A 146 12.34 8.41 3.47
N ALA A 147 13.02 9.27 4.24
CA ALA A 147 13.86 8.86 5.36
C ALA A 147 13.03 8.24 6.50
N GLU A 148 11.95 8.90 6.91
CA GLU A 148 11.09 8.43 7.99
C GLU A 148 10.30 7.18 7.60
N SER A 149 9.89 7.06 6.31
CA SER A 149 9.25 5.83 5.82
C SER A 149 10.20 4.64 5.87
N ALA A 150 11.45 4.82 5.45
CA ALA A 150 12.47 3.79 5.60
C ALA A 150 12.71 3.43 7.07
N ARG A 151 12.80 4.41 7.98
CA ARG A 151 12.95 4.19 9.43
C ARG A 151 11.81 3.32 9.98
N VAL A 152 10.56 3.65 9.64
CA VAL A 152 9.39 2.88 10.11
C VAL A 152 9.43 1.45 9.58
N LEU A 153 9.74 1.27 8.31
CA LEU A 153 9.78 -0.04 7.67
C LEU A 153 10.94 -0.90 8.22
N ASN A 154 12.13 -0.32 8.39
CA ASN A 154 13.25 -1.01 9.02
C ASN A 154 12.89 -1.48 10.44
N ALA A 155 12.23 -0.61 11.23
CA ALA A 155 11.81 -0.96 12.58
C ALA A 155 10.69 -2.01 12.62
N ALA A 156 9.76 -2.01 11.65
CA ALA A 156 8.65 -2.95 11.59
C ALA A 156 9.05 -4.29 10.93
N ASN A 157 10.05 -4.27 10.06
CA ASN A 157 10.56 -5.39 9.25
C ASN A 157 9.43 -6.22 8.60
N PRO A 158 8.66 -5.63 7.65
CA PRO A 158 7.56 -6.33 6.99
C PRO A 158 8.07 -7.40 6.01
N ASN A 159 7.17 -8.31 5.61
CA ASN A 159 7.46 -9.28 4.53
C ASN A 159 7.34 -8.67 3.13
N PHE A 160 6.50 -7.60 3.00
CA PHE A 160 6.25 -6.95 1.72
C PHE A 160 6.12 -5.45 1.87
N ILE A 161 6.67 -4.72 0.90
CA ILE A 161 6.43 -3.29 0.69
C ILE A 161 5.74 -3.13 -0.67
N ARG A 162 4.63 -2.41 -0.68
CA ARG A 162 3.89 -2.02 -1.88
C ARG A 162 4.03 -0.52 -2.07
N LEU A 163 4.90 -0.11 -2.98
CA LEU A 163 5.07 1.29 -3.32
C LEU A 163 4.05 1.68 -4.40
N ARG A 164 3.30 2.75 -4.14
CA ARG A 164 2.37 3.38 -5.08
C ARG A 164 2.72 4.84 -5.21
N THR A 165 2.50 5.43 -6.36
CA THR A 165 2.59 6.88 -6.51
C THR A 165 1.27 7.54 -6.14
N LEU A 166 1.35 8.59 -5.32
CA LEU A 166 0.19 9.40 -4.98
C LEU A 166 -0.46 9.95 -6.24
N THR A 167 -1.72 9.61 -6.47
CA THR A 167 -2.56 10.20 -7.50
C THR A 167 -3.67 11.00 -6.84
N ILE A 168 -3.71 12.30 -7.15
CA ILE A 168 -4.67 13.23 -6.55
C ILE A 168 -5.94 13.21 -7.37
N LEU A 169 -6.98 12.59 -6.82
CA LEU A 169 -8.29 12.52 -7.45
C LEU A 169 -9.06 13.85 -7.31
N HIS A 170 -9.82 14.21 -8.34
CA HIS A 170 -10.68 15.39 -8.30
C HIS A 170 -11.68 15.35 -7.17
N ARG A 171 -12.07 16.54 -6.66
CA ARG A 171 -13.05 16.69 -5.58
C ARG A 171 -12.66 16.01 -4.27
N THR A 172 -11.36 15.93 -3.98
CA THR A 172 -10.83 15.47 -2.69
C THR A 172 -10.23 16.63 -1.92
N PRO A 173 -10.14 16.57 -0.58
CA PRO A 173 -9.49 17.64 0.20
C PRO A 173 -8.04 17.93 -0.24
N LEU A 174 -7.33 16.91 -0.74
CA LEU A 174 -5.97 17.09 -1.25
C LEU A 174 -5.95 17.81 -2.62
N ASP A 175 -6.96 17.59 -3.46
CA ASP A 175 -7.15 18.34 -4.71
C ASP A 175 -7.44 19.83 -4.42
N ASP A 176 -8.22 20.13 -3.39
CA ASP A 176 -8.49 21.49 -2.96
C ASP A 176 -7.21 22.18 -2.46
N LYS A 177 -6.40 21.47 -1.65
CA LYS A 177 -5.07 21.96 -1.21
C LYS A 177 -4.09 22.17 -2.36
N LEU A 178 -4.12 21.31 -3.37
CA LEU A 178 -3.31 21.50 -4.58
C LEU A 178 -3.74 22.75 -5.36
N LYS A 179 -5.04 22.98 -5.52
CA LYS A 179 -5.58 24.15 -6.21
C LYS A 179 -5.31 25.47 -5.47
N SER A 180 -5.36 25.44 -4.14
CA SER A 180 -5.05 26.62 -3.30
C SER A 180 -3.56 26.91 -3.17
N GLY A 181 -2.68 25.99 -3.59
CA GLY A 181 -1.23 26.12 -3.41
C GLY A 181 -0.74 25.72 -2.02
N GLU A 182 -1.61 25.25 -1.13
CA GLU A 182 -1.24 24.73 0.21
C GLU A 182 -0.44 23.40 0.12
N PHE A 183 -0.63 22.66 -0.95
CA PHE A 183 0.13 21.45 -1.28
C PHE A 183 0.70 21.57 -2.71
N ALA A 184 1.97 21.25 -2.88
CA ALA A 184 2.62 21.15 -4.18
C ALA A 184 3.13 19.73 -4.39
N LEU A 185 2.67 19.07 -5.45
CA LEU A 185 3.14 17.74 -5.83
C LEU A 185 4.58 17.81 -6.33
N SER A 186 5.42 16.89 -5.86
CA SER A 186 6.78 16.75 -6.37
C SER A 186 6.77 16.39 -7.86
N PRO A 187 7.60 17.01 -8.70
CA PRO A 187 7.74 16.63 -10.10
C PRO A 187 8.33 15.21 -10.21
N PRO A 188 8.18 14.55 -11.37
CA PRO A 188 8.63 13.18 -11.59
C PRO A 188 10.10 12.91 -11.21
N LEU A 189 10.99 13.86 -11.49
CA LEU A 189 12.41 13.75 -11.12
C LEU A 189 12.62 13.70 -9.59
N GLU A 190 11.96 14.57 -8.85
CA GLU A 190 12.06 14.59 -7.38
C GLU A 190 11.47 13.31 -6.78
N ARG A 191 10.39 12.78 -7.35
CA ARG A 191 9.80 11.51 -6.89
C ARG A 191 10.70 10.30 -7.15
N LEU A 192 11.47 10.28 -8.23
CA LEU A 192 12.49 9.25 -8.41
C LEU A 192 13.65 9.41 -7.41
N ARG A 193 14.06 10.65 -7.11
CA ARG A 193 15.05 10.91 -6.04
C ARG A 193 14.53 10.51 -4.66
N GLU A 194 13.23 10.67 -4.41
CA GLU A 194 12.57 10.16 -3.20
C GLU A 194 12.68 8.64 -3.11
N VAL A 195 12.41 7.92 -4.22
CA VAL A 195 12.56 6.46 -4.28
C VAL A 195 14.01 6.04 -4.09
N GLU A 196 14.97 6.75 -4.70
CA GLU A 196 16.40 6.49 -4.54
C GLU A 196 16.82 6.62 -3.07
N LEU A 197 16.50 7.75 -2.45
CA LEU A 197 16.81 8.01 -1.03
C LEU A 197 16.13 6.99 -0.10
N PHE A 198 14.88 6.64 -0.38
CA PHE A 198 14.14 5.63 0.35
C PHE A 198 14.85 4.27 0.28
N LEU A 199 15.22 3.81 -0.92
CA LEU A 199 15.97 2.56 -1.12
C LEU A 199 17.32 2.57 -0.40
N GLU A 200 18.08 3.66 -0.52
CA GLU A 200 19.39 3.79 0.15
C GLU A 200 19.28 3.60 1.67
N LYS A 201 18.20 4.12 2.27
CA LYS A 201 17.95 4.04 3.73
C LYS A 201 17.27 2.75 4.18
N LEU A 202 16.80 1.90 3.27
CA LEU A 202 16.24 0.60 3.65
C LEU A 202 17.34 -0.35 4.10
N ASP A 203 17.13 -0.95 5.26
CA ASP A 203 17.94 -2.04 5.84
C ASP A 203 16.99 -3.14 6.30
N LEU A 204 16.57 -3.96 5.35
CA LEU A 204 15.57 -5.03 5.55
C LEU A 204 16.14 -6.37 5.12
N LYS A 205 15.67 -7.42 5.79
CA LYS A 205 15.93 -8.81 5.44
C LYS A 205 14.61 -9.53 5.20
N ASP A 206 14.60 -10.44 4.22
CA ASP A 206 13.45 -11.26 3.86
C ASP A 206 12.19 -10.44 3.53
N CYS A 207 12.38 -9.32 2.84
CA CYS A 207 11.31 -8.41 2.44
C CYS A 207 11.27 -8.27 0.91
N TYR A 208 10.08 -8.42 0.31
CA TYR A 208 9.87 -8.20 -1.11
C TYR A 208 9.26 -6.82 -1.35
N LEU A 209 9.93 -5.99 -2.13
CA LEU A 209 9.43 -4.69 -2.56
C LEU A 209 8.79 -4.82 -3.95
N ALA A 210 7.58 -4.27 -4.12
CA ALA A 210 6.91 -4.20 -5.40
C ALA A 210 6.36 -2.80 -5.66
N SER A 211 6.77 -2.22 -6.78
CA SER A 211 6.36 -0.91 -7.31
C SER A 211 5.91 -1.04 -8.78
N ASP A 212 5.31 -2.16 -9.13
CA ASP A 212 4.92 -2.57 -10.48
C ASP A 212 3.56 -2.04 -10.95
N HIS A 213 2.92 -1.18 -10.17
CA HIS A 213 1.61 -0.63 -10.50
C HIS A 213 1.72 0.52 -11.51
N LEU A 214 0.72 0.66 -12.40
CA LEU A 214 0.66 1.68 -13.43
C LEU A 214 0.84 3.12 -12.90
N THR A 215 0.39 3.40 -11.68
CA THR A 215 0.58 4.71 -11.03
C THR A 215 2.06 5.09 -10.86
N ASN A 216 2.97 4.14 -10.89
CA ASN A 216 4.41 4.36 -10.75
C ASN A 216 5.11 4.60 -12.09
N TYR A 217 4.41 4.42 -13.22
CA TYR A 217 5.03 4.54 -14.53
C TYR A 217 5.29 6.00 -14.90
N LEU A 218 6.38 6.20 -15.65
CA LEU A 218 6.73 7.50 -16.24
C LEU A 218 6.92 7.35 -17.74
N TRP A 219 6.47 8.35 -18.46
CA TRP A 219 6.51 8.41 -19.93
C TRP A 219 7.30 9.63 -20.40
N ALA A 220 8.11 9.44 -21.42
CA ALA A 220 8.72 10.50 -22.22
C ALA A 220 8.13 10.41 -23.65
N GLY A 221 7.26 11.35 -24.01
CA GLY A 221 6.46 11.22 -25.24
C GLY A 221 5.57 9.96 -25.18
N GLN A 222 5.76 9.05 -26.13
CA GLN A 222 5.03 7.75 -26.18
C GLN A 222 5.77 6.60 -25.52
N ASN A 223 7.00 6.82 -25.05
CA ASN A 223 7.85 5.76 -24.49
C ASN A 223 7.72 5.71 -22.96
N ILE A 224 7.58 4.50 -22.43
CA ILE A 224 7.68 4.27 -20.98
C ILE A 224 9.18 4.21 -20.62
N ILE A 225 9.62 5.16 -19.80
CA ILE A 225 11.01 5.26 -19.33
C ILE A 225 11.23 4.67 -17.93
N TYR A 226 10.14 4.44 -17.18
CA TYR A 226 10.18 3.82 -15.88
C TYR A 226 8.89 3.06 -15.60
N ARG A 227 8.99 1.81 -15.13
CA ARG A 227 7.85 0.93 -14.81
C ARG A 227 7.75 0.58 -13.33
N GLY A 228 8.50 1.30 -12.48
CA GLY A 228 8.69 0.91 -11.10
C GLY A 228 9.84 -0.08 -10.93
N ILE A 229 9.96 -0.57 -9.71
CA ILE A 229 11.00 -1.52 -9.28
C ILE A 229 10.38 -2.67 -8.52
N THR A 230 10.94 -3.86 -8.63
CA THR A 230 10.54 -5.03 -7.86
C THR A 230 11.76 -5.85 -7.51
N GLY A 231 11.77 -6.46 -6.33
CA GLY A 231 12.88 -7.32 -5.93
C GLY A 231 12.85 -7.68 -4.45
N SER A 232 13.69 -8.62 -4.10
CA SER A 232 13.94 -9.06 -2.72
C SER A 232 15.00 -8.20 -2.06
N LEU A 233 14.81 -7.88 -0.80
CA LEU A 233 15.76 -7.12 0.01
C LEU A 233 16.45 -8.07 1.01
N PRO A 234 17.76 -7.99 1.13
CA PRO A 234 18.68 -7.00 0.52
C PRO A 234 19.21 -7.36 -0.89
N GLU A 235 18.93 -8.56 -1.41
CA GLU A 235 19.61 -9.17 -2.58
C GLU A 235 19.55 -8.29 -3.82
N ASP A 236 18.36 -7.81 -4.20
CA ASP A 236 18.12 -7.05 -5.43
C ASP A 236 18.23 -5.52 -5.24
N LYS A 237 18.63 -5.06 -4.04
CA LYS A 237 18.65 -3.62 -3.72
C LYS A 237 19.52 -2.81 -4.68
N HIS A 238 20.69 -3.32 -5.06
CA HIS A 238 21.61 -2.65 -5.98
C HIS A 238 20.99 -2.49 -7.36
N GLU A 239 20.41 -3.56 -7.90
CA GLU A 239 19.75 -3.53 -9.21
C GLU A 239 18.56 -2.56 -9.24
N MET A 240 17.76 -2.54 -8.15
CA MET A 240 16.67 -1.57 -8.00
C MET A 240 17.18 -0.12 -8.00
N LEU A 241 18.27 0.18 -7.26
CA LEU A 241 18.91 1.50 -7.27
C LEU A 241 19.41 1.89 -8.65
N ASP A 242 20.06 0.99 -9.36
CA ASP A 242 20.54 1.25 -10.72
C ASP A 242 19.39 1.51 -11.70
N SER A 243 18.27 0.80 -11.55
CA SER A 243 17.07 1.05 -12.35
C SER A 243 16.51 2.46 -12.12
N VAL A 244 16.44 2.90 -10.87
CA VAL A 244 15.97 4.26 -10.52
C VAL A 244 16.93 5.31 -11.07
N ARG A 245 18.26 5.11 -10.94
CA ARG A 245 19.29 6.03 -11.44
C ARG A 245 19.27 6.16 -12.96
N ARG A 246 19.08 5.05 -13.67
CA ARG A 246 18.86 5.09 -15.13
C ARG A 246 17.62 5.90 -15.50
N ALA A 247 16.53 5.77 -14.76
CA ALA A 247 15.33 6.56 -15.02
C ALA A 247 15.53 8.05 -14.72
N ILE A 248 16.28 8.41 -13.67
CA ILE A 248 16.69 9.79 -13.36
C ILE A 248 17.49 10.37 -14.53
N ALA A 249 18.49 9.67 -15.01
CA ALA A 249 19.29 10.10 -16.16
C ALA A 249 18.44 10.28 -17.42
N ALA A 250 17.52 9.34 -17.69
CA ALA A 250 16.60 9.43 -18.81
C ALA A 250 15.68 10.66 -18.76
N ILE A 251 15.21 11.05 -17.56
CA ILE A 251 14.43 12.28 -17.39
C ILE A 251 15.27 13.52 -17.72
N GLN A 252 16.52 13.56 -17.21
CA GLN A 252 17.40 14.72 -17.35
C GLN A 252 17.84 14.97 -18.79
N THR A 253 17.92 13.92 -19.61
CA THR A 253 18.33 13.98 -21.01
C THR A 253 17.18 13.94 -22.01
N SER A 254 15.93 13.77 -21.53
CA SER A 254 14.76 13.66 -22.41
C SER A 254 14.46 14.97 -23.15
N PRO A 255 14.32 14.94 -24.48
CA PRO A 255 13.81 16.07 -25.24
C PRO A 255 12.30 16.23 -25.14
N PHE A 256 11.61 15.25 -24.51
CA PHE A 256 10.15 15.24 -24.37
C PHE A 256 9.73 15.55 -22.95
N PRO A 257 8.56 16.17 -22.76
CA PRO A 257 7.99 16.34 -21.42
C PRO A 257 7.73 14.98 -20.77
N ILE A 258 8.03 14.90 -19.48
CA ILE A 258 7.80 13.67 -18.70
C ILE A 258 6.39 13.71 -18.13
N LYS A 259 5.61 12.68 -18.44
CA LYS A 259 4.25 12.49 -17.92
C LYS A 259 4.21 11.37 -16.88
N ASP A 260 3.35 11.55 -15.90
CA ASP A 260 3.06 10.57 -14.86
C ASP A 260 1.55 10.29 -14.78
N SER A 261 1.14 9.42 -13.85
CA SER A 261 -0.26 9.06 -13.65
C SER A 261 -1.14 10.25 -13.28
N ASN A 262 -0.63 11.26 -12.53
CA ASN A 262 -1.39 12.45 -12.18
C ASN A 262 -1.69 13.31 -13.40
N GLN A 263 -0.69 13.47 -14.25
CA GLN A 263 -0.85 14.22 -15.48
C GLN A 263 -1.81 13.53 -16.44
N LEU A 264 -1.63 12.22 -16.67
CA LEU A 264 -2.49 11.42 -17.53
C LEU A 264 -3.94 11.36 -17.02
N TYR A 265 -4.13 11.31 -15.70
CA TYR A 265 -5.45 11.38 -15.09
C TYR A 265 -6.12 12.75 -15.33
N ARG A 266 -5.37 13.84 -15.18
CA ARG A 266 -5.87 15.21 -15.43
C ARG A 266 -6.17 15.50 -16.89
N GLU A 267 -5.41 14.89 -17.79
CA GLU A 267 -5.65 14.94 -19.24
C GLU A 267 -6.80 14.03 -19.70
N GLY A 268 -7.41 13.25 -18.78
CA GLY A 268 -8.49 12.32 -19.10
C GLY A 268 -8.04 11.05 -19.82
N VAL A 269 -6.73 10.80 -19.91
CA VAL A 269 -6.17 9.59 -20.54
C VAL A 269 -6.32 8.36 -19.63
N LEU A 270 -6.22 8.56 -18.31
CA LEU A 270 -6.48 7.52 -17.32
C LEU A 270 -7.84 7.81 -16.66
N SER A 271 -8.77 6.86 -16.81
CA SER A 271 -10.06 6.87 -16.13
C SER A 271 -10.08 5.77 -15.08
N GLY A 272 -10.36 6.11 -13.81
CA GLY A 272 -10.56 5.14 -12.73
C GLY A 272 -9.27 4.45 -12.27
N LEU A 273 -8.57 5.13 -11.37
CA LEU A 273 -7.44 4.57 -10.60
C LEU A 273 -7.93 3.96 -9.30
#